data_361af2507baec7e0ee6be97d85ced00b
#
_entry.id   361af2507baec7e0ee6be97d85ced00b
#
_cell.length_a   1.000
_cell.length_b   1.000
_cell.length_c   1.000
_cell.angle_alpha   90.00
_cell.angle_beta   90.00
_cell.angle_gamma   90.00
#
_symmetry.space_group_name_H-M   'P 1'
#
loop_
_entity.id
_entity.type
_entity.pdbx_description
1 polymer ?
#
loop_
_entity_poly.entity_id
_entity_poly.type
_entity_poly.pdbx_seq_one_letter_code
_entity_poly.pdbx_strand_id
1 'polypeptide(L)'
;MIRVVQFLNQIQAGLGGDERMDIESRPEQGAVGMGMLLRTMLMRKGADIVGTVICGDHYFLENREEAVAKLTELIRPFRADVVICGPALNHKRFGECCGYLAEALENREKIPAFAAMAKESTGTELFRNRVYIIETPKVGGTGLNASLKRIADFAVKKSKGEPIGSSEEEGYFKRD
;
A
#
# COMPACT_ATOMS: atom_id res chain seq x y z
N MET A 1 -10.76 1.52 -17.48
CA MET A 1 -9.85 0.72 -16.65
C MET A 1 -9.56 1.45 -15.35
N ILE A 2 -9.62 0.75 -14.23
CA ILE A 2 -9.33 1.31 -12.92
C ILE A 2 -7.82 1.56 -12.80
N ARG A 3 -7.45 2.76 -12.41
CA ARG A 3 -6.05 3.19 -12.29
C ARG A 3 -5.58 3.05 -10.86
N VAL A 4 -4.61 2.18 -10.65
CA VAL A 4 -4.05 1.89 -9.33
C VAL A 4 -2.63 2.45 -9.25
N VAL A 5 -2.31 3.13 -8.15
CA VAL A 5 -0.93 3.48 -7.82
C VAL A 5 -0.55 2.67 -6.58
N GLN A 6 0.66 2.15 -6.57
CA GLN A 6 1.18 1.40 -5.44
C GLN A 6 2.31 2.17 -4.76
N PHE A 7 2.33 2.13 -3.42
CA PHE A 7 3.43 2.65 -2.63
C PHE A 7 4.26 1.50 -2.09
N LEU A 8 5.56 1.52 -2.38
CA LEU A 8 6.51 0.51 -1.91
C LEU A 8 7.74 1.16 -1.28
N ASN A 9 8.39 0.41 -0.37
CA ASN A 9 9.71 0.79 0.12
C ASN A 9 10.80 0.23 -0.82
N GLN A 10 12.06 0.45 -0.46
CA GLN A 10 13.21 -0.05 -1.22
C GLN A 10 13.22 -1.57 -1.35
N ILE A 11 12.80 -2.30 -0.31
CA ILE A 11 12.83 -3.77 -0.30
C ILE A 11 11.76 -4.33 -1.25
N GLN A 12 10.53 -3.89 -1.08
CA GLN A 12 9.41 -4.40 -1.89
C GLN A 12 9.48 -3.95 -3.35
N ALA A 13 10.16 -2.84 -3.61
CA ALA A 13 10.40 -2.38 -4.97
C ALA A 13 11.56 -3.12 -5.64
N GLY A 14 12.29 -3.95 -4.91
CA GLY A 14 13.41 -4.72 -5.46
C GLY A 14 14.69 -3.91 -5.65
N LEU A 15 14.85 -2.82 -4.91
CA LEU A 15 16.02 -1.94 -5.04
C LEU A 15 17.17 -2.29 -4.09
N GLY A 16 16.92 -3.17 -3.14
CA GLY A 16 17.94 -3.59 -2.17
C GLY A 16 17.36 -3.75 -0.78
N GLY A 17 18.20 -3.81 0.22
CA GLY A 17 17.82 -3.94 1.61
C GLY A 17 18.00 -2.66 2.40
N ASP A 18 18.50 -2.79 3.65
CA ASP A 18 18.71 -1.65 4.54
C ASP A 18 19.75 -0.65 4.01
N GLU A 19 20.65 -1.09 3.12
CA GLU A 19 21.60 -0.18 2.48
C GLU A 19 20.91 0.86 1.59
N ARG A 20 19.62 0.67 1.29
CA ARG A 20 18.82 1.59 0.48
C ARG A 20 17.69 2.22 1.28
N MET A 21 17.69 2.09 2.59
CA MET A 21 16.58 2.57 3.43
C MET A 21 16.40 4.08 3.46
N ASP A 22 17.38 4.82 2.97
CA ASP A 22 17.36 6.30 2.97
C ASP A 22 17.20 6.91 1.59
N ILE A 23 16.80 6.15 0.58
CA ILE A 23 16.55 6.74 -0.75
C ILE A 23 15.33 7.66 -0.69
N GLU A 24 15.44 8.78 -1.41
CA GLU A 24 14.37 9.76 -1.48
C GLU A 24 13.19 9.24 -2.30
N SER A 25 12.03 9.88 -2.12
CA SER A 25 10.80 9.54 -2.85
C SER A 25 10.99 9.69 -4.35
N ARG A 26 10.51 8.70 -5.10
CA ARG A 26 10.57 8.73 -6.57
C ARG A 26 9.43 7.95 -7.21
N PRO A 27 9.01 8.32 -8.44
CA PRO A 27 8.00 7.59 -9.17
C PRO A 27 8.63 6.57 -10.13
N GLU A 28 7.86 5.54 -10.45
CA GLU A 28 8.16 4.60 -11.52
C GLU A 28 6.89 4.37 -12.33
N GLN A 29 7.02 4.17 -13.64
CA GLN A 29 5.90 3.83 -14.48
C GLN A 29 5.53 2.37 -14.29
N GLY A 30 4.23 2.08 -14.16
CA GLY A 30 3.74 0.71 -14.05
C GLY A 30 4.08 0.03 -12.74
N ALA A 31 4.03 -1.30 -12.76
CA ALA A 31 4.30 -2.13 -11.58
C ALA A 31 5.77 -2.51 -11.52
N VAL A 32 6.32 -2.48 -10.31
CA VAL A 32 7.71 -2.92 -10.05
C VAL A 32 7.72 -3.83 -8.82
N GLY A 33 8.77 -4.64 -8.70
CA GLY A 33 8.96 -5.50 -7.53
C GLY A 33 7.73 -6.33 -7.19
N MET A 34 7.30 -6.25 -5.93
CA MET A 34 6.13 -6.96 -5.44
C MET A 34 4.86 -6.65 -6.24
N GLY A 35 4.79 -5.46 -6.84
CA GLY A 35 3.64 -5.06 -7.64
C GLY A 35 3.40 -5.95 -8.86
N MET A 36 4.44 -6.62 -9.36
CA MET A 36 4.28 -7.51 -10.52
C MET A 36 3.33 -8.67 -10.23
N LEU A 37 3.36 -9.20 -9.01
CA LEU A 37 2.44 -10.27 -8.61
C LEU A 37 1.02 -9.74 -8.46
N LEU A 38 0.87 -8.60 -7.82
CA LEU A 38 -0.44 -8.00 -7.59
C LEU A 38 -1.10 -7.56 -8.90
N ARG A 39 -0.32 -7.06 -9.84
CA ARG A 39 -0.80 -6.59 -11.14
C ARG A 39 -1.62 -7.65 -11.87
N THR A 40 -1.15 -8.89 -11.87
CA THR A 40 -1.85 -10.00 -12.53
C THR A 40 -3.27 -10.17 -12.02
N MET A 41 -3.44 -10.07 -10.70
CA MET A 41 -4.77 -10.19 -10.08
C MET A 41 -5.66 -8.99 -10.37
N LEU A 42 -5.08 -7.79 -10.36
CA LEU A 42 -5.81 -6.56 -10.68
C LEU A 42 -6.32 -6.56 -12.12
N MET A 43 -5.48 -6.99 -13.06
CA MET A 43 -5.85 -7.00 -14.48
C MET A 43 -7.06 -7.88 -14.76
N ARG A 44 -7.21 -8.99 -14.04
CA ARG A 44 -8.38 -9.86 -14.16
C ARG A 44 -9.68 -9.15 -13.76
N LYS A 45 -9.57 -8.05 -13.06
CA LYS A 45 -10.71 -7.27 -12.54
C LYS A 45 -10.89 -5.92 -13.23
N GLY A 46 -10.18 -5.70 -14.33
CA GLY A 46 -10.27 -4.43 -15.06
C GLY A 46 -9.49 -3.29 -14.42
N ALA A 47 -8.46 -3.60 -13.64
CA ALA A 47 -7.60 -2.62 -13.00
C ALA A 47 -6.14 -2.86 -13.38
N ASP A 48 -5.33 -1.80 -13.35
CA ASP A 48 -3.89 -1.95 -13.60
C ASP A 48 -3.11 -0.97 -12.73
N ILE A 49 -1.91 -1.38 -12.35
CA ILE A 49 -0.96 -0.52 -11.65
C ILE A 49 -0.32 0.39 -12.69
N VAL A 50 -0.77 1.63 -12.73
CA VAL A 50 -0.28 2.61 -13.73
C VAL A 50 1.01 3.27 -13.27
N GLY A 51 1.28 3.26 -11.98
CA GLY A 51 2.49 3.83 -11.42
C GLY A 51 2.78 3.29 -10.04
N THR A 52 4.05 3.38 -9.66
CA THR A 52 4.53 3.02 -8.32
C THR A 52 5.29 4.22 -7.77
N VAL A 53 5.04 4.58 -6.53
CA VAL A 53 5.86 5.57 -5.83
C VAL A 53 6.66 4.83 -4.76
N ILE A 54 7.94 5.18 -4.65
CA ILE A 54 8.90 4.47 -3.81
C ILE A 54 9.57 5.46 -2.88
N CYS A 55 9.76 5.06 -1.63
CA CYS A 55 10.51 5.85 -0.67
C CYS A 55 11.26 4.90 0.26
N GLY A 56 12.50 5.23 0.60
CA GLY A 56 13.23 4.52 1.63
C GLY A 56 12.46 4.61 2.95
N ASP A 57 12.28 3.47 3.62
CA ASP A 57 11.41 3.45 4.80
C ASP A 57 12.00 4.23 5.99
N HIS A 58 13.31 4.26 6.12
CA HIS A 58 13.96 5.07 7.15
C HIS A 58 13.89 6.55 6.79
N TYR A 59 14.16 6.90 5.52
CA TYR A 59 14.01 8.28 5.05
C TYR A 59 12.59 8.79 5.31
N PHE A 60 11.58 7.97 5.01
CA PHE A 60 10.17 8.34 5.22
C PHE A 60 9.93 8.71 6.69
N LEU A 61 10.33 7.83 7.62
CA LEU A 61 10.04 8.06 9.04
C LEU A 61 10.83 9.22 9.63
N GLU A 62 12.05 9.46 9.15
CA GLU A 62 12.86 10.60 9.60
C GLU A 62 12.36 11.92 9.00
N ASN A 63 11.65 11.89 7.88
CA ASN A 63 11.17 13.08 7.17
C ASN A 63 9.67 12.93 6.84
N ARG A 64 8.90 12.44 7.78
CA ARG A 64 7.53 11.98 7.55
C ARG A 64 6.63 12.96 6.81
N GLU A 65 6.54 14.19 7.26
CA GLU A 65 5.67 15.18 6.62
C GLU A 65 6.11 15.53 5.21
N GLU A 66 7.42 15.70 5.03
CA GLU A 66 7.99 15.96 3.70
C GLU A 66 7.79 14.77 2.76
N ALA A 67 8.00 13.55 3.27
CA ALA A 67 7.85 12.34 2.46
C ALA A 67 6.39 12.16 2.04
N VAL A 68 5.44 12.32 2.96
CA VAL A 68 4.02 12.22 2.63
C VAL A 68 3.62 13.27 1.59
N ALA A 69 4.07 14.52 1.75
CA ALA A 69 3.77 15.59 0.81
C ALA A 69 4.36 15.28 -0.57
N LYS A 70 5.61 14.84 -0.61
CA LYS A 70 6.28 14.52 -1.87
C LYS A 70 5.66 13.32 -2.57
N LEU A 71 5.34 12.27 -1.83
CA LEU A 71 4.69 11.10 -2.39
C LEU A 71 3.31 11.46 -2.96
N THR A 72 2.54 12.28 -2.25
CA THR A 72 1.25 12.75 -2.73
C THR A 72 1.40 13.51 -4.04
N GLU A 73 2.40 14.39 -4.12
CA GLU A 73 2.72 15.14 -5.34
C GLU A 73 3.07 14.21 -6.51
N LEU A 74 3.85 13.15 -6.24
CA LEU A 74 4.23 12.16 -7.24
C LEU A 74 3.06 11.27 -7.69
N ILE A 75 2.09 11.05 -6.81
CA ILE A 75 0.90 10.25 -7.12
C ILE A 75 -0.05 10.99 -8.05
N ARG A 76 -0.24 12.30 -7.87
CA ARG A 76 -1.25 13.08 -8.60
C ARG A 76 -1.21 12.93 -10.13
N PRO A 77 -0.03 12.97 -10.79
CA PRO A 77 0.01 12.85 -12.25
C PRO A 77 -0.53 11.52 -12.78
N PHE A 78 -0.52 10.48 -11.95
CA PHE A 78 -1.04 9.16 -12.36
C PHE A 78 -2.57 9.11 -12.36
N ARG A 79 -3.25 10.08 -11.76
CA ARG A 79 -4.72 10.12 -11.68
C ARG A 79 -5.28 8.81 -11.12
N ALA A 80 -4.78 8.42 -9.96
CA ALA A 80 -5.16 7.15 -9.33
C ALA A 80 -6.62 7.16 -8.90
N ASP A 81 -7.32 6.07 -9.19
CA ASP A 81 -8.63 5.81 -8.63
C ASP A 81 -8.53 5.23 -7.22
N VAL A 82 -7.39 4.59 -6.92
CA VAL A 82 -7.09 4.05 -5.60
C VAL A 82 -5.58 3.89 -5.46
N VAL A 83 -5.09 4.08 -4.23
CA VAL A 83 -3.68 3.86 -3.89
C VAL A 83 -3.57 2.70 -2.92
N ILE A 84 -2.71 1.74 -3.24
CA ILE A 84 -2.40 0.60 -2.37
C ILE A 84 -1.07 0.86 -1.69
N CYS A 85 -1.09 0.99 -0.36
CA CYS A 85 0.12 1.20 0.43
C CYS A 85 0.61 -0.15 0.96
N GLY A 86 1.59 -0.73 0.30
CA GLY A 86 2.11 -2.04 0.61
C GLY A 86 1.91 -3.04 -0.53
N PRO A 87 1.95 -4.35 -0.24
CA PRO A 87 1.97 -4.98 1.09
C PRO A 87 3.32 -4.84 1.80
N ALA A 88 3.24 -4.49 3.07
CA ALA A 88 4.44 -4.33 3.88
C ALA A 88 4.89 -5.63 4.55
N LEU A 89 4.00 -6.63 4.59
CA LEU A 89 4.22 -7.85 5.35
C LEU A 89 4.56 -7.50 6.80
N ASN A 90 5.70 -7.95 7.32
CA ASN A 90 6.18 -7.54 8.64
C ASN A 90 7.54 -6.80 8.57
N HIS A 91 7.85 -6.21 7.42
CA HIS A 91 9.07 -5.41 7.30
C HIS A 91 9.04 -4.25 8.29
N LYS A 92 10.10 -4.09 9.04
CA LYS A 92 10.24 -3.02 10.00
C LYS A 92 10.12 -1.68 9.28
N ARG A 93 9.58 -0.70 9.94
CA ARG A 93 9.38 0.66 9.44
C ARG A 93 8.36 0.78 8.32
N PHE A 94 8.35 -0.11 7.32
CA PHE A 94 7.50 0.06 6.15
C PHE A 94 6.00 0.01 6.48
N GLY A 95 5.60 -0.85 7.41
CA GLY A 95 4.20 -0.89 7.83
C GLY A 95 3.71 0.45 8.35
N GLU A 96 4.53 1.13 9.15
CA GLU A 96 4.19 2.46 9.64
C GLU A 96 4.14 3.48 8.52
N CYS A 97 5.07 3.41 7.56
CA CYS A 97 5.03 4.28 6.38
C CYS A 97 3.71 4.12 5.62
N CYS A 98 3.27 2.89 5.43
CA CYS A 98 2.01 2.59 4.73
C CYS A 98 0.81 3.17 5.46
N GLY A 99 0.79 3.06 6.78
CA GLY A 99 -0.28 3.63 7.59
C GLY A 99 -0.34 5.15 7.49
N TYR A 100 0.80 5.81 7.63
CA TYR A 100 0.87 7.27 7.53
C TYR A 100 0.43 7.78 6.16
N LEU A 101 0.90 7.15 5.10
CA LEU A 101 0.54 7.60 3.75
C LEU A 101 -0.94 7.34 3.44
N ALA A 102 -1.44 6.15 3.78
CA ALA A 102 -2.85 5.82 3.55
C ALA A 102 -3.78 6.79 4.29
N GLU A 103 -3.46 7.10 5.54
CA GLU A 103 -4.26 8.04 6.33
C GLU A 103 -4.26 9.44 5.70
N ALA A 104 -3.10 9.93 5.29
CA ALA A 104 -3.00 11.24 4.67
C ALA A 104 -3.79 11.32 3.36
N LEU A 105 -3.68 10.31 2.52
CA LEU A 105 -4.38 10.28 1.24
C LEU A 105 -5.90 10.25 1.43
N GLU A 106 -6.41 9.39 2.32
CA GLU A 106 -7.84 9.28 2.57
C GLU A 106 -8.40 10.54 3.22
N ASN A 107 -7.76 11.03 4.29
CA ASN A 107 -8.35 12.06 5.13
C ASN A 107 -8.07 13.48 4.66
N ARG A 108 -6.86 13.76 4.17
CA ARG A 108 -6.48 15.12 3.75
C ARG A 108 -6.64 15.35 2.26
N GLU A 109 -6.24 14.38 1.45
CA GLU A 109 -6.19 14.54 -0.01
C GLU A 109 -7.43 14.03 -0.72
N LYS A 110 -8.29 13.30 -0.01
CA LYS A 110 -9.51 12.68 -0.55
C LYS A 110 -9.23 11.76 -1.75
N ILE A 111 -8.10 11.05 -1.68
CA ILE A 111 -7.74 10.03 -2.66
C ILE A 111 -7.99 8.67 -2.00
N PRO A 112 -8.83 7.80 -2.58
CA PRO A 112 -9.08 6.48 -1.99
C PRO A 112 -7.78 5.72 -1.80
N ALA A 113 -7.53 5.24 -0.59
CA ALA A 113 -6.29 4.54 -0.26
C ALA A 113 -6.53 3.56 0.90
N PHE A 114 -5.69 2.55 0.96
CA PHE A 114 -5.68 1.60 2.07
C PHE A 114 -4.30 0.95 2.16
N ALA A 115 -4.06 0.24 3.25
CA ALA A 115 -2.77 -0.41 3.48
C ALA A 115 -2.93 -1.93 3.51
N ALA A 116 -1.81 -2.64 3.41
CA ALA A 116 -1.77 -4.10 3.55
C ALA A 116 -0.50 -4.47 4.30
N MET A 117 -0.62 -5.28 5.34
CA MET A 117 0.51 -5.72 6.15
C MET A 117 0.10 -6.87 7.07
N ALA A 118 1.10 -7.49 7.72
CA ALA A 118 0.87 -8.60 8.62
C ALA A 118 0.45 -8.10 10.01
N LYS A 119 -0.19 -8.98 10.78
CA LYS A 119 -0.58 -8.64 12.16
C LYS A 119 0.63 -8.33 13.05
N GLU A 120 1.80 -8.86 12.70
CA GLU A 120 3.06 -8.62 13.42
C GLU A 120 3.65 -7.23 13.14
N SER A 121 3.15 -6.53 12.14
CA SER A 121 3.65 -5.19 11.82
C SER A 121 3.23 -4.19 12.88
N THR A 122 4.16 -3.32 13.29
CA THR A 122 3.83 -2.23 14.21
C THR A 122 2.82 -1.27 13.60
N GLY A 123 2.80 -1.16 12.27
CA GLY A 123 1.80 -0.34 11.58
C GLY A 123 0.38 -0.82 11.78
N THR A 124 0.17 -2.12 11.91
CA THR A 124 -1.16 -2.69 12.16
C THR A 124 -1.71 -2.18 13.47
N GLU A 125 -0.94 -2.25 14.55
CA GLU A 125 -1.37 -1.79 15.86
C GLU A 125 -1.68 -0.30 15.87
N LEU A 126 -0.82 0.48 15.22
CA LEU A 126 -0.96 1.95 15.20
C LEU A 126 -2.15 2.43 14.36
N PHE A 127 -2.44 1.76 13.26
CA PHE A 127 -3.35 2.31 12.25
C PHE A 127 -4.63 1.52 11.99
N ARG A 128 -4.81 0.35 12.58
CA ARG A 128 -5.99 -0.50 12.28
C ARG A 128 -7.33 0.18 12.52
N ASN A 129 -7.38 1.14 13.44
CA ASN A 129 -8.60 1.89 13.73
C ASN A 129 -8.71 3.20 12.93
N ARG A 130 -7.74 3.50 12.09
CA ARG A 130 -7.65 4.77 11.37
C ARG A 130 -7.72 4.61 9.86
N VAL A 131 -7.22 3.49 9.34
CA VAL A 131 -7.29 3.15 7.90
C VAL A 131 -7.64 1.68 7.76
N TYR A 132 -8.14 1.30 6.58
CA TYR A 132 -8.30 -0.12 6.29
C TYR A 132 -6.94 -0.74 6.01
N ILE A 133 -6.67 -1.89 6.65
CA ILE A 133 -5.43 -2.64 6.47
C ILE A 133 -5.79 -4.08 6.13
N ILE A 134 -5.54 -4.51 4.91
CA ILE A 134 -5.78 -5.89 4.51
C ILE A 134 -4.69 -6.78 5.11
N GLU A 135 -5.09 -7.84 5.79
CA GLU A 135 -4.16 -8.75 6.43
C GLU A 135 -3.37 -9.57 5.40
N THR A 136 -2.05 -9.63 5.60
CA THR A 136 -1.16 -10.50 4.84
C THR A 136 -0.39 -11.41 5.81
N PRO A 137 0.19 -12.51 5.32
CA PRO A 137 1.16 -13.23 6.15
C PRO A 137 2.43 -12.40 6.33
N LYS A 138 3.22 -12.79 7.33
CA LYS A 138 4.58 -12.26 7.49
C LYS A 138 5.49 -12.83 6.41
N VAL A 139 6.70 -12.28 6.30
CA VAL A 139 7.73 -12.81 5.39
C VAL A 139 7.94 -14.30 5.64
N GLY A 140 7.90 -15.10 4.58
CA GLY A 140 8.06 -16.55 4.66
C GLY A 140 6.81 -17.30 5.11
N GLY A 141 5.73 -16.60 5.44
CA GLY A 141 4.47 -17.24 5.80
C GLY A 141 3.71 -17.76 4.59
N THR A 142 2.68 -18.55 4.84
CA THR A 142 1.82 -19.11 3.79
C THR A 142 0.61 -18.20 3.55
N GLY A 143 -0.01 -18.32 2.38
CA GLY A 143 -1.26 -17.61 2.07
C GLY A 143 -1.10 -16.25 1.41
N LEU A 144 0.09 -15.91 0.91
CA LEU A 144 0.31 -14.64 0.25
C LEU A 144 -0.61 -14.44 -0.96
N ASN A 145 -0.78 -15.46 -1.79
CA ASN A 145 -1.63 -15.35 -2.98
C ASN A 145 -3.08 -15.03 -2.62
N ALA A 146 -3.61 -15.64 -1.57
CA ALA A 146 -4.96 -15.35 -1.09
C ALA A 146 -5.07 -13.89 -0.61
N SER A 147 -4.04 -13.39 0.07
CA SER A 147 -4.00 -12.00 0.51
C SER A 147 -3.93 -11.03 -0.67
N LEU A 148 -3.12 -11.34 -1.67
CA LEU A 148 -3.02 -10.50 -2.88
C LEU A 148 -4.37 -10.44 -3.61
N LYS A 149 -5.11 -11.54 -3.65
CA LYS A 149 -6.44 -11.55 -4.22
C LYS A 149 -7.39 -10.63 -3.44
N ARG A 150 -7.35 -10.69 -2.11
CA ARG A 150 -8.17 -9.81 -1.25
C ARG A 150 -7.79 -8.34 -1.44
N ILE A 151 -6.50 -8.05 -1.57
CA ILE A 151 -6.02 -6.69 -1.84
C ILE A 151 -6.60 -6.20 -3.17
N ALA A 152 -6.55 -7.02 -4.22
CA ALA A 152 -7.08 -6.66 -5.52
C ALA A 152 -8.59 -6.41 -5.47
N ASP A 153 -9.35 -7.30 -4.81
CA ASP A 153 -10.79 -7.15 -4.65
C ASP A 153 -11.12 -5.85 -3.90
N PHE A 154 -10.41 -5.58 -2.82
CA PHE A 154 -10.64 -4.39 -2.01
C PHE A 154 -10.29 -3.11 -2.76
N ALA A 155 -9.22 -3.13 -3.55
CA ALA A 155 -8.84 -1.98 -4.37
C ALA A 155 -9.94 -1.61 -5.36
N VAL A 156 -10.51 -2.59 -6.04
CA VAL A 156 -11.60 -2.36 -6.98
C VAL A 156 -12.82 -1.78 -6.26
N LYS A 157 -13.17 -2.35 -5.12
CA LYS A 157 -14.30 -1.87 -4.31
C LYS A 157 -14.09 -0.42 -3.86
N LYS A 158 -12.91 -0.11 -3.33
CA LYS A 158 -12.58 1.26 -2.90
C LYS A 158 -12.61 2.25 -4.06
N SER A 159 -12.09 1.86 -5.21
CA SER A 159 -12.04 2.73 -6.39
C SER A 159 -13.44 3.11 -6.88
N LYS A 160 -14.41 2.25 -6.68
CA LYS A 160 -15.81 2.47 -7.11
C LYS A 160 -16.66 3.14 -6.04
N GLY A 161 -16.12 3.35 -4.84
CA GLY A 161 -16.91 3.88 -3.73
C GLY A 161 -17.97 2.93 -3.22
N GLU A 162 -17.85 1.64 -3.46
CA GLU A 162 -18.81 0.65 -2.99
C GLU A 162 -18.75 0.51 -1.47
N PRO A 163 -19.88 0.15 -0.83
CA PRO A 163 -19.89 -0.08 0.61
C PRO A 163 -18.91 -1.19 1.01
N ILE A 164 -18.18 -0.97 2.10
CA ILE A 164 -17.22 -1.94 2.63
C ILE A 164 -17.98 -2.88 3.57
N GLY A 165 -17.81 -4.19 3.34
CA GLY A 165 -18.42 -5.22 4.18
C GLY A 165 -17.66 -5.43 5.49
N SER A 166 -17.93 -6.56 6.14
CA SER A 166 -17.27 -6.89 7.41
C SER A 166 -15.79 -7.24 7.21
N SER A 167 -15.05 -7.24 8.31
CA SER A 167 -13.65 -7.63 8.29
C SER A 167 -13.47 -9.07 7.81
N GLU A 168 -14.39 -9.96 8.18
CA GLU A 168 -14.38 -11.36 7.74
C GLU A 168 -14.58 -11.48 6.23
N GLU A 169 -15.45 -10.66 5.66
CA GLU A 169 -15.71 -10.68 4.21
C GLU A 169 -14.57 -10.08 3.41
N GLU A 170 -14.03 -8.95 3.86
CA GLU A 170 -13.06 -8.17 3.07
C GLU A 170 -11.61 -8.51 3.39
N GLY A 171 -11.33 -9.01 4.60
CA GLY A 171 -9.98 -9.39 5.01
C GLY A 171 -9.17 -8.29 5.69
N TYR A 172 -9.79 -7.17 6.07
CA TYR A 172 -9.08 -6.15 6.83
C TYR A 172 -9.10 -6.48 8.33
N PHE A 173 -8.16 -5.89 9.06
CA PHE A 173 -8.10 -6.05 10.51
C PHE A 173 -9.30 -5.40 11.16
N LYS A 174 -9.98 -6.15 12.01
CA LYS A 174 -11.14 -5.66 12.73
C LYS A 174 -10.78 -4.43 13.56
N ARG A 175 -11.65 -3.43 13.51
CA ARG A 175 -11.52 -2.21 14.31
C ARG A 175 -12.15 -2.41 15.67
N ASP A 176 -11.56 -1.76 16.66
CA ASP A 176 -12.10 -1.76 18.03
C ASP A 176 -13.29 -0.83 18.17
#